data_95a9f9e9365ef0996c76f57fabdc4297
#
_entry.id   95a9f9e9365ef0996c76f57fabdc4297
#
_cell.length_a   1.000
_cell.length_b   1.000
_cell.length_c   1.000
_cell.angle_alpha   90.00
_cell.angle_beta   90.00
_cell.angle_gamma   90.00
#
_symmetry.space_group_name_H-M   'P 1'
#
loop_
_entity.id
_entity.type
_entity.pdbx_description
1 polymer ?
#
loop_
_entity_poly.entity_id
_entity_poly.type
_entity_poly.pdbx_seq_one_letter_code
_entity_poly.pdbx_strand_id
1 'polypeptide(L)'
;MEVAEFKRNEFEVEEKIHELKPGAHLLKADVKATNFTGTPVSGGKVNWSLRSTSSNFYPAGYKDYRFGDYRDDDGGYWEAYYGYSSSRSSSHMKQQSSVLDGEGRNTVEFSLDGQSFPRVRRLSLQASVVNGNEQLVKVSRGAVWNPASVFVGVKNSSSICRQGTPLDLRLIALGLDGK
;
A
#
# COMPACT_ATOMS: atom_id res chain seq x y z
N MET A 1 -33.48 10.96 23.46
CA MET A 1 -32.34 11.81 23.11
C MET A 1 -31.16 11.24 23.89
N GLU A 2 -30.38 10.36 23.26
CA GLU A 2 -29.19 9.78 23.88
C GLU A 2 -28.08 10.83 23.85
N VAL A 3 -27.64 11.28 25.00
CA VAL A 3 -26.47 12.14 25.16
C VAL A 3 -25.26 11.20 25.15
N ALA A 4 -24.58 11.07 24.02
CA ALA A 4 -23.31 10.38 23.93
C ALA A 4 -22.27 11.19 24.71
N GLU A 5 -21.78 10.67 25.83
CA GLU A 5 -20.70 11.25 26.61
C GLU A 5 -19.41 11.20 25.78
N PHE A 6 -18.88 12.36 25.38
CA PHE A 6 -17.62 12.45 24.67
C PHE A 6 -16.46 12.20 25.65
N LYS A 7 -15.98 10.96 25.71
CA LYS A 7 -14.75 10.64 26.44
C LYS A 7 -13.55 11.07 25.61
N ARG A 8 -12.72 11.96 26.14
CA ARG A 8 -11.40 12.29 25.54
C ARG A 8 -10.52 11.05 25.60
N ASN A 9 -9.72 10.86 24.55
CA ASN A 9 -8.68 9.83 24.55
C ASN A 9 -7.72 10.08 25.72
N GLU A 10 -7.35 9.02 26.43
CA GLU A 10 -6.43 9.08 27.57
C GLU A 10 -5.00 8.73 27.17
N PHE A 11 -4.79 8.27 25.93
CA PHE A 11 -3.51 7.84 25.41
C PHE A 11 -3.34 8.21 23.92
N GLU A 12 -2.11 8.25 23.50
CA GLU A 12 -1.69 8.44 22.11
C GLU A 12 -1.04 7.17 21.57
N VAL A 13 -1.07 7.02 20.26
CA VAL A 13 -0.47 5.89 19.54
C VAL A 13 0.43 6.43 18.42
N GLU A 14 1.67 5.99 18.42
CA GLU A 14 2.63 6.23 17.36
C GLU A 14 2.82 4.96 16.53
N GLU A 15 2.80 5.08 15.21
CA GLU A 15 3.04 4.00 14.27
C GLU A 15 4.24 4.33 13.39
N LYS A 16 5.13 3.35 13.21
CA LYS A 16 6.32 3.46 12.36
C LYS A 16 6.42 2.26 11.44
N ILE A 17 6.42 2.51 10.13
CA ILE A 17 6.79 1.49 9.14
C ILE A 17 8.33 1.53 8.99
N HIS A 18 8.97 0.37 9.04
CA HIS A 18 10.39 0.24 8.76
C HIS A 18 10.67 0.50 7.28
N GLU A 19 11.93 0.84 6.97
CA GLU A 19 12.35 1.07 5.59
C GLU A 19 12.00 -0.11 4.69
N LEU A 20 11.23 0.17 3.64
CA LEU A 20 10.75 -0.83 2.68
C LEU A 20 11.62 -0.79 1.42
N LYS A 21 12.62 -1.67 1.36
CA LYS A 21 13.50 -1.79 0.19
C LYS A 21 12.75 -2.35 -1.02
N PRO A 22 13.16 -1.99 -2.26
CA PRO A 22 12.62 -2.62 -3.46
C PRO A 22 12.78 -4.14 -3.42
N GLY A 23 11.74 -4.87 -3.82
CA GLY A 23 11.72 -6.34 -3.77
C GLY A 23 11.62 -6.95 -2.37
N ALA A 24 11.39 -6.15 -1.32
CA ALA A 24 11.20 -6.69 0.02
C ALA A 24 10.01 -7.67 0.08
N HIS A 25 10.21 -8.82 0.72
CA HIS A 25 9.19 -9.85 0.91
C HIS A 25 8.32 -9.62 2.15
N LEU A 26 8.78 -8.76 3.06
CA LEU A 26 8.12 -8.46 4.33
C LEU A 26 7.98 -6.95 4.53
N LEU A 27 6.81 -6.54 5.02
CA LEU A 27 6.60 -5.23 5.61
C LEU A 27 6.63 -5.40 7.12
N LYS A 28 7.53 -4.66 7.78
CA LYS A 28 7.66 -4.62 9.23
C LYS A 28 7.23 -3.26 9.74
N ALA A 29 6.46 -3.25 10.82
CA ALA A 29 6.02 -2.03 11.46
C ALA A 29 5.93 -2.20 12.98
N ASP A 30 6.15 -1.10 13.67
CA ASP A 30 6.04 -0.99 15.12
C ASP A 30 4.92 -0.03 15.48
N VAL A 31 4.28 -0.29 16.62
CA VAL A 31 3.39 0.63 17.28
C VAL A 31 3.85 0.85 18.72
N LYS A 32 3.69 2.06 19.21
CA LYS A 32 3.89 2.43 20.62
C LYS A 32 2.68 3.20 21.11
N ALA A 33 2.13 2.81 22.24
CA ALA A 33 1.01 3.48 22.90
C ALA A 33 1.43 4.00 24.27
N THR A 34 1.17 5.28 24.53
CA THR A 34 1.59 5.97 25.75
C THR A 34 0.42 6.81 26.28
N ASN A 35 0.09 6.69 27.56
CA ASN A 35 -0.87 7.56 28.22
C ASN A 35 -0.36 8.99 28.24
N PHE A 36 -1.24 9.99 28.23
CA PHE A 36 -0.83 11.41 28.33
C PHE A 36 -0.10 11.75 29.64
N THR A 37 -0.14 10.86 30.62
CA THR A 37 0.68 10.94 31.85
C THR A 37 2.11 10.47 31.66
N GLY A 38 2.48 9.98 30.47
CA GLY A 38 3.80 9.44 30.13
C GLY A 38 4.00 7.95 30.43
N THR A 39 3.01 7.27 31.01
CA THR A 39 3.09 5.83 31.30
C THR A 39 2.73 4.99 30.07
N PRO A 40 3.39 3.84 29.82
CA PRO A 40 3.03 2.98 28.69
C PRO A 40 1.65 2.34 28.86
N VAL A 41 0.94 2.10 27.75
CA VAL A 41 -0.28 1.32 27.71
C VAL A 41 0.10 -0.15 27.62
N SER A 42 0.18 -0.82 28.77
CA SER A 42 0.52 -2.26 28.82
C SER A 42 -0.70 -3.14 28.60
N GLY A 43 -0.55 -4.25 27.89
CA GLY A 43 -1.60 -5.25 27.70
C GLY A 43 -2.77 -4.82 26.80
N GLY A 44 -2.69 -3.63 26.17
CA GLY A 44 -3.69 -3.16 25.22
C GLY A 44 -3.78 -4.08 23.99
N LYS A 45 -4.99 -4.29 23.47
CA LYS A 45 -5.20 -5.09 22.25
C LYS A 45 -4.86 -4.26 21.01
N VAL A 46 -4.10 -4.82 20.09
CA VAL A 46 -3.73 -4.19 18.81
C VAL A 46 -4.34 -4.98 17.67
N ASN A 47 -5.14 -4.32 16.84
CA ASN A 47 -5.62 -4.88 15.58
C ASN A 47 -4.96 -4.16 14.42
N TRP A 48 -4.14 -4.90 13.69
CA TRP A 48 -3.46 -4.44 12.50
C TRP A 48 -4.26 -4.75 11.24
N SER A 49 -4.31 -3.81 10.32
CA SER A 49 -4.94 -3.96 9.00
C SER A 49 -4.04 -3.38 7.93
N LEU A 50 -3.56 -4.24 7.03
CA LEU A 50 -2.79 -3.85 5.86
C LEU A 50 -3.68 -3.92 4.62
N ARG A 51 -3.91 -2.77 3.98
CA ARG A 51 -4.53 -2.68 2.65
C ARG A 51 -3.46 -2.46 1.60
N SER A 52 -3.47 -3.27 0.56
CA SER A 52 -2.57 -3.17 -0.58
C SER A 52 -3.38 -2.93 -1.85
N THR A 53 -3.06 -1.86 -2.59
CA THR A 53 -3.72 -1.49 -3.85
C THR A 53 -2.68 -1.45 -4.95
N SER A 54 -2.98 -1.99 -6.13
CA SER A 54 -2.10 -1.88 -7.30
C SER A 54 -1.89 -0.42 -7.68
N SER A 55 -0.69 -0.09 -8.09
CA SER A 55 -0.31 1.23 -8.58
C SER A 55 0.65 1.07 -9.75
N ASN A 56 0.81 2.11 -10.56
CA ASN A 56 1.72 2.11 -11.69
C ASN A 56 2.93 3.00 -11.40
N PHE A 57 4.03 2.73 -12.07
CA PHE A 57 5.22 3.57 -12.07
C PHE A 57 5.08 4.62 -13.18
N TYR A 58 5.03 5.90 -12.81
CA TYR A 58 4.89 7.03 -13.73
C TYR A 58 6.05 8.02 -13.53
N PRO A 59 7.22 7.78 -14.13
CA PRO A 59 8.34 8.71 -14.00
C PRO A 59 8.10 10.00 -14.78
N ALA A 60 8.48 11.13 -14.20
CA ALA A 60 8.38 12.43 -14.85
C ALA A 60 9.25 12.48 -16.12
N GLY A 61 8.75 13.08 -17.18
CA GLY A 61 9.45 13.21 -18.47
C GLY A 61 9.26 12.04 -19.43
N TYR A 62 8.67 10.93 -19.02
CA TYR A 62 8.53 9.70 -19.84
C TYR A 62 7.06 9.32 -20.10
N LYS A 63 6.21 10.30 -20.32
CA LYS A 63 4.76 10.09 -20.54
C LYS A 63 4.42 9.20 -21.72
N ASP A 64 5.30 9.15 -22.73
CA ASP A 64 5.11 8.34 -23.93
C ASP A 64 5.51 6.88 -23.74
N TYR A 65 6.14 6.55 -22.62
CA TYR A 65 6.56 5.20 -22.29
C TYR A 65 5.56 4.53 -21.35
N ARG A 66 5.31 3.25 -21.58
CA ARG A 66 4.48 2.40 -20.73
C ARG A 66 5.38 1.54 -19.88
N PHE A 67 5.19 1.59 -18.55
CA PHE A 67 5.95 0.83 -17.57
C PHE A 67 5.05 -0.20 -16.89
N GLY A 68 5.52 -1.46 -16.81
CA GLY A 68 4.81 -2.54 -16.15
C GLY A 68 3.77 -3.26 -17.03
N ASP A 69 2.99 -4.14 -16.39
CA ASP A 69 1.91 -4.87 -17.06
C ASP A 69 0.72 -3.92 -17.27
N TYR A 70 0.63 -3.38 -18.45
CA TYR A 70 -0.48 -2.55 -18.88
C TYR A 70 -1.65 -3.46 -19.31
N ARG A 71 -2.38 -3.97 -18.34
CA ARG A 71 -3.79 -4.29 -18.63
C ARG A 71 -4.53 -2.98 -18.52
N ASP A 72 -5.33 -2.65 -19.53
CA ASP A 72 -6.18 -1.46 -19.58
C ASP A 72 -7.14 -1.44 -18.37
N ASP A 73 -6.62 -1.14 -17.16
CA ASP A 73 -7.44 -0.81 -15.99
C ASP A 73 -7.95 0.65 -16.06
N ASP A 74 -7.39 1.46 -16.95
CA ASP A 74 -8.03 2.71 -17.39
C ASP A 74 -9.07 2.32 -18.44
N GLY A 75 -10.33 2.14 -17.98
CA GLY A 75 -11.48 1.79 -18.79
C GLY A 75 -11.36 2.20 -20.25
N GLY A 76 -10.82 1.31 -21.06
CA GLY A 76 -10.63 1.52 -22.47
C GLY A 76 -12.00 1.88 -23.06
N TYR A 77 -12.01 2.66 -24.11
CA TYR A 77 -13.17 3.15 -24.87
C TYR A 77 -14.28 2.09 -25.07
N TRP A 78 -13.94 0.82 -24.91
CA TRP A 78 -14.84 -0.34 -25.02
C TRP A 78 -15.64 -0.62 -23.74
N GLU A 79 -15.11 -0.34 -22.52
CA GLU A 79 -15.86 -0.52 -21.28
C GLU A 79 -16.98 0.52 -21.13
N ALA A 80 -16.74 1.76 -21.60
CA ALA A 80 -17.75 2.80 -21.63
C ALA A 80 -18.94 2.43 -22.56
N TYR A 81 -18.67 1.62 -23.59
CA TYR A 81 -19.70 1.23 -24.57
C TYR A 81 -20.51 0.01 -24.14
N TYR A 82 -19.92 -0.93 -23.41
CA TYR A 82 -20.57 -2.17 -22.98
C TYR A 82 -20.99 -2.24 -21.51
N GLY A 83 -20.75 -1.20 -20.73
CA GLY A 83 -21.23 -1.11 -19.34
C GLY A 83 -20.59 -2.09 -18.35
N TYR A 84 -19.51 -2.75 -18.73
CA TYR A 84 -18.73 -3.63 -17.84
C TYR A 84 -17.61 -2.83 -17.18
N SER A 85 -17.94 -2.20 -16.05
CA SER A 85 -16.93 -1.60 -15.17
C SER A 85 -16.17 -2.71 -14.44
N SER A 86 -15.11 -3.23 -15.03
CA SER A 86 -14.17 -4.13 -14.36
C SER A 86 -12.94 -3.39 -13.82
N SER A 87 -13.12 -2.24 -13.20
CA SER A 87 -12.06 -1.65 -12.37
C SER A 87 -11.86 -2.51 -11.12
N ARG A 88 -11.39 -3.75 -11.31
CA ARG A 88 -10.86 -4.59 -10.25
C ARG A 88 -9.47 -4.08 -9.88
N SER A 89 -9.42 -2.89 -9.29
CA SER A 89 -8.31 -2.56 -8.41
C SER A 89 -8.23 -3.71 -7.40
N SER A 90 -7.28 -4.63 -7.59
CA SER A 90 -7.12 -5.77 -6.69
C SER A 90 -6.63 -5.24 -5.34
N SER A 91 -7.58 -4.89 -4.50
CA SER A 91 -7.34 -4.49 -3.13
C SER A 91 -7.25 -5.75 -2.29
N HIS A 92 -6.07 -6.06 -1.78
CA HIS A 92 -5.88 -7.15 -0.82
C HIS A 92 -5.83 -6.57 0.58
N MET A 93 -6.53 -7.22 1.51
CA MET A 93 -6.56 -6.85 2.92
C MET A 93 -6.04 -8.01 3.76
N LYS A 94 -5.05 -7.73 4.61
CA LYS A 94 -4.51 -8.67 5.60
C LYS A 94 -4.74 -8.10 6.98
N GLN A 95 -5.10 -8.94 7.95
CA GLN A 95 -5.35 -8.52 9.33
C GLN A 95 -4.59 -9.42 10.29
N GLN A 96 -4.10 -8.85 11.36
CA GLN A 96 -3.47 -9.55 12.48
C GLN A 96 -3.89 -8.89 13.79
N SER A 97 -4.04 -9.70 14.84
CA SER A 97 -4.32 -9.22 16.19
C SER A 97 -3.19 -9.61 17.12
N SER A 98 -2.82 -8.71 18.00
CA SER A 98 -1.74 -8.89 18.96
C SER A 98 -2.02 -8.07 20.24
N VAL A 99 -1.07 -8.07 21.16
CA VAL A 99 -1.18 -7.35 22.45
C VAL A 99 0.08 -6.52 22.64
N LEU A 100 -0.04 -5.33 23.20
CA LEU A 100 1.08 -4.49 23.60
C LEU A 100 1.86 -5.14 24.76
N ASP A 101 3.17 -5.04 24.71
CA ASP A 101 4.05 -5.48 25.79
C ASP A 101 4.00 -4.55 27.03
N GLY A 102 4.87 -4.83 28.03
CA GLY A 102 4.95 -4.03 29.25
C GLY A 102 5.42 -2.58 29.01
N GLU A 103 6.06 -2.30 27.87
CA GLU A 103 6.52 -0.98 27.46
C GLU A 103 5.53 -0.28 26.51
N GLY A 104 4.35 -0.87 26.29
CA GLY A 104 3.33 -0.34 25.39
C GLY A 104 3.69 -0.47 23.90
N ARG A 105 4.51 -1.46 23.52
CA ARG A 105 4.98 -1.67 22.16
C ARG A 105 4.45 -2.96 21.58
N ASN A 106 4.34 -2.98 20.27
CA ASN A 106 4.09 -4.19 19.50
C ASN A 106 4.70 -4.05 18.11
N THR A 107 5.19 -5.16 17.57
CA THR A 107 5.75 -5.25 16.22
C THR A 107 4.92 -6.22 15.40
N VAL A 108 4.68 -5.89 14.12
CA VAL A 108 3.98 -6.75 13.17
C VAL A 108 4.82 -6.97 11.92
N GLU A 109 4.67 -8.14 11.32
CA GLU A 109 5.25 -8.47 10.02
C GLU A 109 4.16 -8.99 9.08
N PHE A 110 4.07 -8.39 7.89
CA PHE A 110 3.17 -8.83 6.82
C PHE A 110 3.99 -9.31 5.63
N SER A 111 3.74 -10.54 5.17
CA SER A 111 4.29 -10.99 3.90
C SER A 111 3.69 -10.20 2.74
N LEU A 112 4.54 -9.72 1.85
CA LEU A 112 4.18 -9.03 0.61
C LEU A 112 4.16 -9.98 -0.59
N ASP A 113 4.51 -11.27 -0.37
CA ASP A 113 4.51 -12.30 -1.39
C ASP A 113 3.10 -12.72 -1.82
N GLY A 114 3.01 -13.41 -2.95
CA GLY A 114 1.78 -14.11 -3.37
C GLY A 114 1.11 -13.57 -4.63
N GLN A 115 1.85 -12.90 -5.53
CA GLN A 115 1.31 -12.53 -6.85
C GLN A 115 2.20 -13.00 -7.99
N SER A 116 1.56 -13.56 -9.02
CA SER A 116 2.22 -14.05 -10.23
C SER A 116 2.95 -12.97 -11.03
N PHE A 117 2.56 -11.70 -10.87
CA PHE A 117 3.18 -10.54 -11.51
C PHE A 117 3.35 -9.42 -10.48
N PRO A 118 4.60 -9.15 -10.05
CA PRO A 118 4.86 -8.11 -9.08
C PRO A 118 4.63 -6.72 -9.71
N ARG A 119 3.68 -5.97 -9.15
CA ARG A 119 3.38 -4.59 -9.51
C ARG A 119 3.75 -3.65 -8.37
N VAL A 120 4.01 -2.39 -8.69
CA VAL A 120 4.06 -1.33 -7.68
C VAL A 120 2.76 -1.32 -6.88
N ARG A 121 2.86 -1.18 -5.56
CA ARG A 121 1.71 -1.17 -4.67
C ARG A 121 1.75 0.02 -3.74
N ARG A 122 0.60 0.62 -3.56
CA ARG A 122 0.36 1.54 -2.47
C ARG A 122 -0.17 0.74 -1.29
N LEU A 123 0.57 0.79 -0.19
CA LEU A 123 0.26 0.12 1.06
C LEU A 123 -0.31 1.15 2.03
N SER A 124 -1.40 0.80 2.70
CA SER A 124 -1.97 1.55 3.82
C SER A 124 -2.05 0.62 5.01
N LEU A 125 -1.21 0.86 5.99
CA LEU A 125 -1.20 0.13 7.26
C LEU A 125 -2.00 0.93 8.28
N GLN A 126 -2.81 0.26 9.07
CA GLN A 126 -3.57 0.83 10.17
C GLN A 126 -3.37 -0.02 11.42
N ALA A 127 -3.01 0.62 12.52
CA ALA A 127 -3.04 0.03 13.85
C ALA A 127 -4.23 0.62 14.64
N SER A 128 -5.02 -0.27 15.23
CA SER A 128 -6.14 0.08 16.10
C SER A 128 -5.83 -0.48 17.48
N VAL A 129 -5.57 0.40 18.44
CA VAL A 129 -5.19 0.04 19.81
C VAL A 129 -6.38 0.27 20.76
N VAL A 130 -6.70 -0.75 21.55
CA VAL A 130 -7.73 -0.68 22.59
C VAL A 130 -7.05 -0.88 23.96
N ASN A 131 -7.19 0.09 24.86
CA ASN A 131 -6.65 0.01 26.21
C ASN A 131 -7.57 -0.77 27.16
N GLY A 132 -7.17 -0.93 28.43
CA GLY A 132 -7.97 -1.61 29.46
C GLY A 132 -9.31 -0.95 29.78
N ASN A 133 -9.49 0.34 29.46
CA ASN A 133 -10.72 1.11 29.65
C ASN A 133 -11.62 1.10 28.40
N GLU A 134 -11.37 0.17 27.45
CA GLU A 134 -12.11 0.02 26.19
C GLU A 134 -12.04 1.26 25.26
N GLN A 135 -11.09 2.15 25.49
CA GLN A 135 -10.85 3.27 24.57
C GLN A 135 -10.09 2.82 23.35
N LEU A 136 -10.53 3.26 22.17
CA LEU A 136 -9.97 2.91 20.87
C LEU A 136 -9.26 4.12 20.24
N VAL A 137 -7.98 3.97 19.97
CA VAL A 137 -7.21 4.92 19.15
C VAL A 137 -6.74 4.22 17.87
N LYS A 138 -6.93 4.88 16.73
CA LYS A 138 -6.50 4.40 15.39
C LYS A 138 -5.47 5.33 14.82
N VAL A 139 -4.40 4.75 14.27
CA VAL A 139 -3.39 5.44 13.49
C VAL A 139 -3.21 4.74 12.14
N SER A 140 -2.80 5.49 11.12
CA SER A 140 -2.59 4.92 9.79
C SER A 140 -1.39 5.56 9.11
N ARG A 141 -0.58 4.73 8.44
CA ARG A 141 0.58 5.14 7.65
C ARG A 141 0.53 4.53 6.25
N GLY A 142 0.98 5.33 5.29
CA GLY A 142 1.12 4.89 3.91
C GLY A 142 2.57 4.58 3.55
N ALA A 143 2.77 3.60 2.67
CA ALA A 143 4.05 3.30 2.04
C ALA A 143 3.84 2.91 0.59
N VAL A 144 4.89 3.01 -0.22
CA VAL A 144 4.92 2.49 -1.59
C VAL A 144 5.88 1.32 -1.61
N TRP A 145 5.39 0.17 -2.04
CA TRP A 145 6.22 -1.00 -2.28
C TRP A 145 6.51 -1.14 -3.77
N ASN A 146 7.79 -1.24 -4.09
CA ASN A 146 8.28 -1.45 -5.43
C ASN A 146 8.81 -2.88 -5.56
N PRO A 147 8.36 -3.67 -6.56
CA PRO A 147 8.81 -5.05 -6.74
C PRO A 147 10.26 -5.15 -7.21
N ALA A 148 10.79 -4.08 -7.80
CA ALA A 148 12.14 -4.02 -8.34
C ALA A 148 12.72 -2.60 -8.17
N SER A 149 14.04 -2.49 -8.29
CA SER A 149 14.76 -1.21 -8.28
C SER A 149 14.82 -0.55 -9.66
N VAL A 150 14.59 -1.33 -10.74
CA VAL A 150 14.63 -0.88 -12.12
C VAL A 150 13.34 -1.27 -12.83
N PHE A 151 12.81 -0.34 -13.62
CA PHE A 151 11.59 -0.52 -14.40
C PHE A 151 11.91 -0.34 -15.89
N VAL A 152 11.42 -1.26 -16.72
CA VAL A 152 11.55 -1.17 -18.18
C VAL A 152 10.32 -0.49 -18.75
N GLY A 153 10.54 0.59 -19.46
CA GLY A 153 9.51 1.33 -20.20
C GLY A 153 9.57 0.97 -21.71
N VAL A 154 8.39 0.82 -22.31
CA VAL A 154 8.24 0.52 -23.73
C VAL A 154 7.47 1.66 -24.40
N LYS A 155 7.99 2.17 -25.50
CA LYS A 155 7.30 3.10 -26.40
C LYS A 155 7.23 2.47 -27.80
N ASN A 156 6.03 2.38 -28.35
CA ASN A 156 5.79 1.95 -29.72
C ASN A 156 5.51 3.15 -30.63
N SER A 157 5.92 3.06 -31.86
CA SER A 157 5.71 4.12 -32.88
C SER A 157 4.27 4.18 -33.39
N SER A 158 3.50 3.08 -33.26
CA SER A 158 2.12 2.97 -33.75
C SER A 158 1.27 2.13 -32.84
N SER A 159 0.04 2.56 -32.55
CA SER A 159 -0.95 1.78 -31.81
C SER A 159 -1.64 0.70 -32.65
N ILE A 160 -1.52 0.78 -33.98
CA ILE A 160 -2.14 -0.16 -34.92
C ILE A 160 -1.04 -0.72 -35.82
N CYS A 161 -0.89 -2.04 -35.81
CA CYS A 161 0.06 -2.75 -36.67
C CYS A 161 -0.71 -3.63 -37.64
N ARG A 162 -0.28 -3.63 -38.90
CA ARG A 162 -0.74 -4.58 -39.92
C ARG A 162 0.17 -5.81 -39.92
N GLN A 163 -0.41 -6.97 -40.16
CA GLN A 163 0.35 -8.20 -40.29
C GLN A 163 1.45 -8.02 -41.39
N GLY A 164 2.68 -8.39 -41.04
CA GLY A 164 3.83 -8.30 -41.96
C GLY A 164 4.54 -6.94 -42.02
N THR A 165 4.10 -5.93 -41.27
CA THR A 165 4.83 -4.65 -41.14
C THR A 165 5.77 -4.66 -39.94
N PRO A 166 7.01 -4.11 -40.05
CA PRO A 166 7.89 -3.96 -38.90
C PRO A 166 7.29 -3.06 -37.83
N LEU A 167 7.46 -3.44 -36.58
CA LEU A 167 7.09 -2.63 -35.42
C LEU A 167 8.35 -1.99 -34.80
N ASP A 168 8.42 -0.67 -34.79
CA ASP A 168 9.50 0.07 -34.10
C ASP A 168 9.16 0.22 -32.60
N LEU A 169 9.98 -0.44 -31.79
CA LEU A 169 9.88 -0.41 -30.32
C LEU A 169 11.10 0.28 -29.73
N ARG A 170 10.88 1.25 -28.87
CA ARG A 170 11.93 1.86 -28.05
C ARG A 170 11.80 1.41 -26.62
N LEU A 171 12.91 0.94 -26.05
CA LEU A 171 13.00 0.46 -24.69
C LEU A 171 13.88 1.42 -23.89
N ILE A 172 13.49 1.68 -22.66
CA ILE A 172 14.32 2.38 -21.67
C ILE A 172 14.25 1.62 -20.34
N ALA A 173 15.32 1.72 -19.56
CA ALA A 173 15.36 1.21 -18.19
C ALA A 173 15.59 2.39 -17.24
N LEU A 174 14.76 2.54 -16.23
CA LEU A 174 14.83 3.63 -15.26
C LEU A 174 14.84 3.09 -13.83
N GLY A 175 15.66 3.72 -12.98
CA GLY A 175 15.58 3.52 -11.55
C GLY A 175 14.34 4.17 -10.93
N LEU A 176 14.17 3.99 -9.62
CA LEU A 176 13.05 4.59 -8.86
C LEU A 176 13.09 6.12 -8.85
N ASP A 177 14.27 6.70 -9.04
CA ASP A 177 14.51 8.15 -9.16
C ASP A 177 14.18 8.72 -10.55
N GLY A 178 13.77 7.85 -11.48
CA GLY A 178 13.43 8.25 -12.86
C GLY A 178 14.64 8.50 -13.76
N LYS A 179 15.82 7.99 -13.36
CA LYS A 179 17.06 8.10 -14.13
C LYS A 179 17.54 6.75 -14.60
#